data_90eb6b11b844f94b8326e043682c16ee
#
_entry.id   90eb6b11b844f94b8326e043682c16ee
#
_cell.length_a   1.000
_cell.length_b   1.000
_cell.length_c   1.000
_cell.angle_alpha   90.00
_cell.angle_beta   90.00
_cell.angle_gamma   90.00
#
_symmetry.space_group_name_H-M   'P 1'
#
loop_
_entity.id
_entity.type
_entity.pdbx_description
1 polymer ?
#
loop_
_entity_poly.entity_id
_entity_poly.type
_entity_poly.pdbx_seq_one_letter_code
_entity_poly.pdbx_strand_id
1 'polypeptide(L)'
;MSFWIEQTFAGLSYGGLLFLLASGLSLIFGVMRIINMAHGSYFILGAYIAVTVLEATGSWLLALPLASLAVAILGIFMHRFFLRVLGHGVAAELPQVMITVGFLFIIQQASIDIWGGDPMIVKVPSYLDWSMEI
;
A
#
# COMPACT_ATOMS: atom_id res chain seq x y z
N MET A 1 -11.07 -27.06 -16.76
CA MET A 1 -11.29 -26.95 -15.30
C MET A 1 -10.31 -26.03 -14.61
N SER A 2 -9.05 -25.96 -15.05
CA SER A 2 -8.02 -25.05 -14.52
C SER A 2 -8.42 -23.57 -14.51
N PHE A 3 -9.00 -23.06 -15.60
CA PHE A 3 -9.42 -21.66 -15.73
C PHE A 3 -10.32 -21.17 -14.56
N TRP A 4 -11.35 -21.92 -14.19
CA TRP A 4 -12.25 -21.52 -13.11
C TRP A 4 -11.57 -21.55 -11.73
N ILE A 5 -10.67 -22.50 -11.54
CA ILE A 5 -9.91 -22.61 -10.30
C ILE A 5 -8.95 -21.43 -10.18
N GLU A 6 -8.17 -21.14 -11.21
CA GLU A 6 -7.24 -19.99 -11.26
C GLU A 6 -7.98 -18.66 -11.04
N GLN A 7 -9.12 -18.47 -11.71
CA GLN A 7 -9.93 -17.26 -11.57
C GLN A 7 -10.51 -17.10 -10.17
N THR A 8 -10.88 -18.21 -9.53
CA THR A 8 -11.41 -18.19 -8.15
C THR A 8 -10.30 -17.82 -7.16
N PHE A 9 -9.11 -18.40 -7.29
CA PHE A 9 -7.97 -18.05 -6.45
C PHE A 9 -7.51 -16.60 -6.65
N ALA A 10 -7.45 -16.14 -7.89
CA ALA A 10 -7.12 -14.75 -8.21
C ALA A 10 -8.15 -13.79 -7.61
N GLY A 11 -9.45 -14.09 -7.77
CA GLY A 11 -10.53 -13.29 -7.20
C GLY A 11 -10.52 -13.26 -5.67
N LEU A 12 -10.24 -14.39 -5.03
CA LEU A 12 -10.14 -14.48 -3.57
C LEU A 12 -8.93 -13.68 -3.04
N SER A 13 -7.79 -13.79 -3.71
CA SER A 13 -6.59 -13.04 -3.36
C SER A 13 -6.81 -11.54 -3.49
N TYR A 14 -7.39 -11.11 -4.61
CA TYR A 14 -7.73 -9.71 -4.84
C TYR A 14 -8.76 -9.18 -3.83
N GLY A 15 -9.79 -9.96 -3.54
CA GLY A 15 -10.79 -9.66 -2.52
C GLY A 15 -10.17 -9.53 -1.12
N GLY A 16 -9.22 -10.40 -0.78
CA GLY A 16 -8.46 -10.33 0.47
C GLY A 16 -7.64 -9.04 0.59
N LEU A 17 -6.97 -8.63 -0.48
CA LEU A 17 -6.23 -7.36 -0.52
C LEU A 17 -7.15 -6.15 -0.34
N LEU A 18 -8.29 -6.12 -1.03
CA LEU A 18 -9.29 -5.06 -0.87
C LEU A 18 -9.87 -5.04 0.55
N PHE A 19 -10.11 -6.19 1.14
CA PHE A 19 -10.58 -6.31 2.52
C PHE A 19 -9.56 -5.72 3.51
N LEU A 20 -8.27 -6.04 3.37
CA LEU A 20 -7.21 -5.49 4.21
C LEU A 20 -7.13 -3.96 4.06
N LEU A 21 -7.21 -3.45 2.85
CA LEU A 21 -7.19 -2.02 2.58
C LEU A 21 -8.40 -1.31 3.21
N ALA A 22 -9.58 -1.87 3.03
CA ALA A 22 -10.82 -1.32 3.59
C ALA A 22 -10.84 -1.38 5.13
N SER A 23 -10.37 -2.49 5.72
CA SER A 23 -10.30 -2.65 7.17
C SER A 23 -9.31 -1.66 7.81
N GLY A 24 -8.15 -1.43 7.15
CA GLY A 24 -7.18 -0.43 7.58
C GLY A 24 -7.76 0.98 7.56
N LEU A 25 -8.45 1.36 6.49
CA LEU A 25 -9.13 2.65 6.38
C LEU A 25 -10.24 2.80 7.45
N SER A 26 -11.03 1.75 7.66
CA SER A 26 -12.10 1.75 8.67
C SER A 26 -11.54 1.89 10.08
N LEU A 27 -10.39 1.27 10.37
CA LEU A 27 -9.73 1.41 11.66
C LEU A 27 -9.23 2.85 11.90
N ILE A 28 -8.58 3.43 10.91
CA ILE A 28 -8.06 4.82 11.00
C ILE A 28 -9.22 5.79 11.21
N PHE A 29 -10.27 5.68 10.41
CA PHE A 29 -11.44 6.55 10.54
C PHE A 29 -12.21 6.30 11.84
N GLY A 30 -12.43 5.03 12.21
CA GLY A 30 -13.21 4.67 13.40
C GLY A 30 -12.52 5.04 14.72
N VAL A 31 -11.20 4.88 14.80
CA VAL A 31 -10.44 5.13 16.05
C VAL A 31 -9.93 6.57 16.10
N MET A 32 -9.34 7.05 15.04
CA MET A 32 -8.68 8.35 15.00
C MET A 32 -9.58 9.49 14.50
N ARG A 33 -10.71 9.15 13.86
CA ARG A 33 -11.60 10.10 13.18
C ARG A 33 -10.85 11.03 12.21
N ILE A 34 -9.85 10.49 11.55
CA ILE A 34 -9.04 11.18 10.54
C ILE A 34 -9.40 10.60 9.18
N ILE A 35 -9.80 11.45 8.24
CA ILE A 35 -10.06 11.05 6.86
C ILE A 35 -8.75 11.10 6.10
N ASN A 36 -8.16 9.95 5.83
CA ASN A 36 -6.89 9.84 5.12
C ASN A 36 -7.09 9.26 3.71
N MET A 37 -7.24 10.13 2.71
CA MET A 37 -7.40 9.72 1.32
C MET A 37 -6.10 9.17 0.70
N ALA A 38 -4.94 9.43 1.31
CA ALA A 38 -3.66 8.88 0.87
C ALA A 38 -3.46 7.40 1.28
N HIS A 39 -4.40 6.77 2.01
CA HIS A 39 -4.23 5.40 2.51
C HIS A 39 -3.94 4.40 1.38
N GLY A 40 -4.67 4.47 0.27
CA GLY A 40 -4.44 3.63 -0.91
C GLY A 40 -3.07 3.85 -1.56
N SER A 41 -2.57 5.08 -1.57
CA SER A 41 -1.24 5.39 -2.13
C SER A 41 -0.12 4.82 -1.29
N TYR A 42 -0.26 4.76 0.03
CA TYR A 42 0.70 4.09 0.91
C TYR A 42 0.78 2.58 0.64
N PHE A 43 -0.35 1.95 0.34
CA PHE A 43 -0.38 0.55 -0.04
C PHE A 43 0.40 0.30 -1.34
N ILE A 44 0.16 1.11 -2.37
CA ILE A 44 0.87 1.02 -3.65
C ILE A 44 2.37 1.29 -3.46
N LEU A 45 2.73 2.35 -2.73
CA LEU A 45 4.13 2.67 -2.44
C LEU A 45 4.83 1.53 -1.70
N GLY A 46 4.16 0.93 -0.72
CA GLY A 46 4.66 -0.24 0.01
C GLY A 46 4.94 -1.43 -0.91
N ALA A 47 4.07 -1.67 -1.89
CA ALA A 47 4.28 -2.72 -2.89
C ALA A 47 5.52 -2.44 -3.76
N TYR A 48 5.69 -1.21 -4.26
CA TYR A 48 6.88 -0.84 -5.04
C TYR A 48 8.17 -0.99 -4.24
N ILE A 49 8.20 -0.53 -2.99
CA ILE A 49 9.37 -0.68 -2.11
C ILE A 49 9.64 -2.16 -1.84
N ALA A 50 8.61 -2.96 -1.56
CA ALA A 50 8.77 -4.40 -1.30
C ALA A 50 9.39 -5.13 -2.51
N VAL A 51 8.93 -4.83 -3.73
CA VAL A 51 9.49 -5.42 -4.96
C VAL A 51 10.95 -4.98 -5.15
N THR A 52 11.26 -3.70 -4.96
CA THR A 52 12.63 -3.19 -5.08
C THR A 52 13.59 -3.86 -4.09
N VAL A 53 13.17 -4.00 -2.83
CA VAL A 53 13.98 -4.69 -1.81
C VAL A 53 14.11 -6.18 -2.12
N LEU A 54 13.06 -6.81 -2.63
CA LEU A 54 13.09 -8.20 -3.04
C LEU A 54 14.09 -8.43 -4.18
N GLU A 55 14.09 -7.58 -5.20
CA GLU A 55 15.04 -7.65 -6.31
C GLU A 55 16.49 -7.44 -5.85
N ALA A 56 16.70 -6.55 -4.88
CA ALA A 56 18.03 -6.26 -4.35
C ALA A 56 18.56 -7.35 -3.40
N THR A 57 17.70 -7.99 -2.60
CA THR A 57 18.09 -8.92 -1.53
C THR A 57 17.77 -10.38 -1.82
N GLY A 58 16.82 -10.64 -2.74
CA GLY A 58 16.30 -11.98 -3.03
C GLY A 58 15.46 -12.58 -1.89
N SER A 59 15.15 -11.82 -0.84
CA SER A 59 14.50 -12.34 0.37
C SER A 59 13.18 -11.63 0.68
N TRP A 60 12.08 -12.37 0.63
CA TRP A 60 10.76 -11.91 1.06
C TRP A 60 10.72 -11.53 2.55
N LEU A 61 11.51 -12.22 3.36
CA LEU A 61 11.55 -12.01 4.81
C LEU A 61 12.10 -10.62 5.16
N LEU A 62 12.95 -10.05 4.32
CA LEU A 62 13.48 -8.69 4.46
C LEU A 62 12.61 -7.66 3.74
N ALA A 63 12.04 -8.01 2.59
CA ALA A 63 11.26 -7.09 1.78
C ALA A 63 10.03 -6.55 2.51
N LEU A 64 9.25 -7.43 3.16
CA LEU A 64 8.02 -7.05 3.84
C LEU A 64 8.25 -6.11 5.04
N PRO A 65 9.15 -6.41 6.01
CA PRO A 65 9.38 -5.50 7.13
C PRO A 65 10.03 -4.19 6.72
N LEU A 66 10.93 -4.17 5.74
CA LEU A 66 11.56 -2.94 5.26
C LEU A 66 10.56 -2.04 4.54
N ALA A 67 9.71 -2.59 3.69
CA ALA A 67 8.63 -1.84 3.05
C ALA A 67 7.63 -1.27 4.06
N SER A 68 7.24 -2.10 5.04
CA SER A 68 6.34 -1.66 6.13
C SER A 68 6.94 -0.54 6.95
N LEU A 69 8.23 -0.63 7.28
CA LEU A 69 8.94 0.40 8.02
C LEU A 69 9.03 1.72 7.25
N ALA A 70 9.35 1.66 5.96
CA ALA A 70 9.44 2.84 5.10
C ALA A 70 8.09 3.57 5.02
N VAL A 71 7.01 2.83 4.78
CA VAL A 71 5.65 3.39 4.72
C VAL A 71 5.21 3.92 6.09
N ALA A 72 5.56 3.23 7.20
CA ALA A 72 5.26 3.69 8.55
C ALA A 72 5.96 5.03 8.86
N ILE A 73 7.22 5.18 8.50
CA ILE A 73 7.97 6.45 8.67
C ILE A 73 7.27 7.58 7.90
N LEU A 74 6.89 7.33 6.65
CA LEU A 74 6.18 8.33 5.83
C LEU A 74 4.81 8.69 6.44
N GLY A 75 4.07 7.70 6.92
CA GLY A 75 2.78 7.89 7.60
C GLY A 75 2.92 8.70 8.89
N ILE A 76 3.93 8.40 9.71
CA ILE A 76 4.24 9.17 10.94
C ILE A 76 4.61 10.61 10.57
N PHE A 77 5.43 10.79 9.55
CA PHE A 77 5.82 12.12 9.07
C PHE A 77 4.58 12.94 8.67
N MET A 78 3.72 12.38 7.81
CA MET A 78 2.49 13.05 7.38
C MET A 78 1.58 13.37 8.57
N HIS A 79 1.37 12.41 9.48
CA HIS A 79 0.53 12.63 10.66
C HIS A 79 1.10 13.74 11.56
N ARG A 80 2.40 13.70 11.88
CA ARG A 80 3.02 14.62 12.83
C ARG A 80 3.10 16.05 12.32
N PHE A 81 3.42 16.24 11.04
CA PHE A 81 3.68 17.56 10.48
C PHE A 81 2.44 18.21 9.87
N PHE A 82 1.47 17.42 9.39
CA PHE A 82 0.32 17.94 8.69
C PHE A 82 -0.99 17.69 9.43
N LEU A 83 -1.33 16.43 9.70
CA LEU A 83 -2.65 16.09 10.26
C LEU A 83 -2.80 16.54 11.72
N ARG A 84 -1.75 16.42 12.53
CA ARG A 84 -1.79 16.84 13.93
C ARG A 84 -2.06 18.33 14.11
N VAL A 85 -1.56 19.16 13.19
CA VAL A 85 -1.71 20.63 13.24
C VAL A 85 -3.14 21.06 12.97
N LEU A 86 -3.89 20.29 12.15
CA LEU A 86 -5.28 20.59 11.83
C LEU A 86 -6.27 20.28 12.98
N GLY A 87 -5.82 19.48 13.97
CA GLY A 87 -6.68 19.08 15.09
C GLY A 87 -7.72 18.02 14.70
N HIS A 88 -8.75 17.89 15.53
CA HIS A 88 -9.83 16.90 15.39
C HIS A 88 -11.19 17.59 15.39
N GLY A 89 -12.18 16.97 14.78
CA GLY A 89 -13.57 17.43 14.74
C GLY A 89 -14.02 17.85 13.36
N VAL A 90 -15.30 18.18 13.25
CA VAL A 90 -15.97 18.48 11.97
C VAL A 90 -15.28 19.59 11.16
N ALA A 91 -14.74 20.60 11.85
CA ALA A 91 -14.03 21.71 11.19
C ALA A 91 -12.68 21.27 10.59
N ALA A 92 -12.08 20.18 11.06
CA ALA A 92 -10.81 19.66 10.58
C ALA A 92 -10.97 18.66 9.41
N GLU A 93 -12.15 18.10 9.19
CA GLU A 93 -12.39 17.05 8.20
C GLU A 93 -12.05 17.50 6.78
N LEU A 94 -12.55 18.64 6.35
CA LEU A 94 -12.29 19.16 5.00
C LEU A 94 -10.80 19.48 4.75
N PRO A 95 -10.10 20.20 5.64
CA PRO A 95 -8.66 20.41 5.52
C PRO A 95 -7.85 19.09 5.51
N GLN A 96 -8.22 18.09 6.32
CA GLN A 96 -7.58 16.79 6.33
C GLN A 96 -7.72 16.06 4.99
N VAL A 97 -8.92 16.06 4.40
CA VAL A 97 -9.16 15.50 3.07
C VAL A 97 -8.29 16.19 2.03
N MET A 98 -8.27 17.54 2.01
CA MET A 98 -7.48 18.29 1.03
C MET A 98 -5.98 17.99 1.11
N ILE A 99 -5.41 17.96 2.31
CA ILE A 99 -3.99 17.65 2.50
C ILE A 99 -3.69 16.21 2.12
N THR A 100 -4.52 15.25 2.52
CA THR A 100 -4.29 13.84 2.19
C THR A 100 -4.47 13.53 0.71
N VAL A 101 -5.37 14.23 0.01
CA VAL A 101 -5.47 14.17 -1.46
C VAL A 101 -4.21 14.74 -2.12
N GLY A 102 -3.68 15.85 -1.61
CA GLY A 102 -2.38 16.37 -2.09
C GLY A 102 -1.26 15.35 -1.93
N PHE A 103 -1.16 14.69 -0.77
CA PHE A 103 -0.21 13.60 -0.54
C PHE A 103 -0.42 12.40 -1.45
N LEU A 104 -1.68 12.03 -1.73
CA LEU A 104 -2.02 10.98 -2.69
C LEU A 104 -1.37 11.27 -4.04
N PHE A 105 -1.54 12.47 -4.57
CA PHE A 105 -0.95 12.85 -5.87
C PHE A 105 0.57 12.90 -5.83
N ILE A 106 1.16 13.42 -4.75
CA ILE A 106 2.63 13.46 -4.58
C ILE A 106 3.21 12.05 -4.58
N ILE A 107 2.62 11.12 -3.80
CA ILE A 107 3.09 9.73 -3.73
C ILE A 107 2.91 9.04 -5.09
N GLN A 108 1.77 9.24 -5.75
CA GLN A 108 1.50 8.66 -7.05
C GLN A 108 2.51 9.15 -8.10
N GLN A 109 2.75 10.46 -8.18
CA GLN A 109 3.70 11.03 -9.12
C GLN A 109 5.13 10.58 -8.83
N ALA A 110 5.55 10.62 -7.56
CA ALA A 110 6.86 10.14 -7.15
C ALA A 110 7.06 8.64 -7.47
N SER A 111 6.03 7.83 -7.32
CA SER A 111 6.10 6.41 -7.69
C SER A 111 6.31 6.22 -9.20
N ILE A 112 5.62 6.99 -10.04
CA ILE A 112 5.80 6.97 -11.50
C ILE A 112 7.19 7.45 -11.88
N ASP A 113 7.69 8.50 -11.26
CA ASP A 113 9.00 9.09 -11.56
C ASP A 113 10.17 8.15 -11.17
N ILE A 114 10.02 7.38 -10.08
CA ILE A 114 11.07 6.48 -9.57
C ILE A 114 11.04 5.12 -10.26
N TRP A 115 9.86 4.52 -10.41
CA TRP A 115 9.69 3.15 -10.92
C TRP A 115 9.16 3.07 -12.35
N GLY A 116 8.72 4.19 -12.91
CA GLY A 116 8.06 4.23 -14.23
C GLY A 116 6.57 3.91 -14.15
N GLY A 117 5.89 4.02 -15.30
CA GLY A 117 4.46 3.72 -15.44
C GLY A 117 4.16 2.28 -15.84
N ASP A 118 5.17 1.45 -16.04
CA ASP A 118 5.00 0.07 -16.49
C ASP A 118 4.68 -0.87 -15.31
N PRO A 119 3.85 -1.90 -15.53
CA PRO A 119 3.57 -2.90 -14.51
C PRO A 119 4.84 -3.64 -14.07
N MET A 120 5.18 -3.61 -12.79
CA MET A 120 6.28 -4.39 -12.25
C MET A 120 5.90 -5.87 -12.17
N ILE A 121 6.66 -6.72 -12.85
CA ILE A 121 6.49 -8.18 -12.79
C ILE A 121 7.38 -8.71 -11.67
N VAL A 122 6.74 -9.20 -10.62
CA VAL A 122 7.45 -9.84 -9.50
C VAL A 122 7.96 -11.20 -9.93
N LYS A 123 9.27 -11.37 -9.99
CA LYS A 123 9.88 -12.69 -10.20
C LYS A 123 9.77 -13.48 -8.90
N VAL A 124 9.02 -14.58 -8.95
CA VAL A 124 8.92 -15.49 -7.80
C VAL A 124 10.29 -16.13 -7.58
N PRO A 125 10.87 -16.06 -6.36
CA PRO A 125 12.12 -16.74 -6.06
C PRO A 125 12.01 -18.24 -6.27
N SER A 126 13.08 -18.87 -6.78
CA SER A 126 13.11 -20.30 -7.15
C SER A 126 12.74 -21.28 -6.02
N TYR A 127 12.85 -20.86 -4.76
CA TYR A 127 12.42 -21.65 -3.61
C TYR A 127 10.90 -21.66 -3.36
N LEU A 128 10.15 -20.76 -4.02
CA LEU A 128 8.69 -20.70 -4.00
C LEU A 128 8.06 -21.13 -5.33
N ASP A 129 8.89 -21.41 -6.33
CA ASP A 129 8.44 -21.84 -7.65
C ASP A 129 8.12 -23.36 -7.62
N TRP A 130 7.06 -23.67 -6.88
CA TRP A 130 6.42 -24.98 -6.95
C TRP A 130 5.44 -24.97 -8.11
N SER A 131 5.97 -24.97 -9.32
CA SER A 131 5.15 -25.24 -10.51
C SER A 131 4.67 -26.69 -10.41
N MET A 132 3.47 -26.91 -9.91
CA MET A 132 2.76 -28.15 -10.15
C MET A 132 2.39 -28.16 -11.63
N GLU A 133 3.16 -28.83 -12.45
CA GLU A 133 2.70 -29.22 -13.78
C GLU A 133 1.51 -30.17 -13.60
N ILE A 134 0.31 -29.65 -13.89
CA ILE A 134 -0.94 -30.40 -13.99
C ILE A 134 -1.38 -30.41 -15.44
#